data_d20dd876786918c863bf02f978d09f78
#
_entry.id   d20dd876786918c863bf02f978d09f78
#
_cell.length_a   1.000
_cell.length_b   1.000
_cell.length_c   1.000
_cell.angle_alpha   90.00
_cell.angle_beta   90.00
_cell.angle_gamma   90.00
#
_symmetry.space_group_name_H-M   'P 1'
#
loop_
_entity.id
_entity.type
_entity.pdbx_description
1 polymer ?
#
loop_
_entity_poly.entity_id
_entity_poly.type
_entity_poly.pdbx_seq_one_letter_code
_entity_poly.pdbx_strand_id
1 'polypeptide(L)'
;MSKLSPARKLALDVLMEADRRGMYARDVLSSRASAKAIDQRDSAFAARLALGVAATQGILDELLDQFLDKPKKVAPRVRMALRISAFEMLYLHTPGRVAVSQGVELVRSGAKSAAGLANAVLHKVADNVEDFATASDVNE
;
A
#
# COMPACT_ATOMS: atom_id res chain seq x y z
N MET A 1 14.48 -9.28 11.55
CA MET A 1 13.08 -8.90 11.35
C MET A 1 12.93 -7.46 10.92
N SER A 2 12.13 -7.24 9.91
CA SER A 2 11.86 -5.88 9.47
C SER A 2 10.97 -5.15 10.46
N LYS A 3 11.27 -3.90 10.69
CA LYS A 3 10.44 -3.05 11.52
C LYS A 3 9.50 -2.26 10.63
N LEU A 4 8.22 -2.24 11.00
CA LEU A 4 7.22 -1.49 10.24
C LEU A 4 7.53 0.01 10.24
N SER A 5 7.59 0.60 9.07
CA SER A 5 7.86 2.02 8.88
C SER A 5 6.71 2.86 9.41
N PRO A 6 6.99 3.89 10.22
CA PRO A 6 5.92 4.80 10.68
C PRO A 6 5.18 5.48 9.54
N ALA A 7 5.87 5.83 8.47
CA ALA A 7 5.26 6.47 7.31
C ALA A 7 4.23 5.55 6.64
N ARG A 8 4.58 4.29 6.47
CA ARG A 8 3.70 3.32 5.83
C ARG A 8 2.48 3.03 6.71
N LYS A 9 2.68 2.93 8.00
CA LYS A 9 1.57 2.73 8.94
C LYS A 9 0.61 3.91 8.94
N LEU A 10 1.14 5.12 8.91
CA LEU A 10 0.32 6.32 8.83
C LEU A 10 -0.47 6.36 7.51
N ALA A 11 0.18 6.03 6.40
CA ALA A 11 -0.50 5.99 5.10
C ALA A 11 -1.68 5.00 5.13
N LEU A 12 -1.47 3.81 5.71
CA LEU A 12 -2.54 2.83 5.82
C LEU A 12 -3.69 3.36 6.67
N ASP A 13 -3.38 3.95 7.82
CA ASP A 13 -4.40 4.49 8.71
C ASP A 13 -5.21 5.62 8.05
N VAL A 14 -4.52 6.50 7.31
CA VAL A 14 -5.18 7.58 6.57
C VAL A 14 -6.13 7.03 5.51
N LEU A 15 -5.65 6.07 4.72
CA LEU A 15 -6.45 5.47 3.65
C LEU A 15 -7.67 4.73 4.20
N MET A 16 -7.50 4.00 5.29
CA MET A 16 -8.61 3.29 5.92
C MET A 16 -9.64 4.26 6.51
N GLU A 17 -9.17 5.35 7.12
CA GLU A 17 -10.08 6.35 7.65
C GLU A 17 -10.84 7.08 6.54
N ALA A 18 -10.14 7.44 5.46
CA ALA A 18 -10.76 8.10 4.31
C ALA A 18 -11.87 7.23 3.72
N ASP A 19 -11.58 5.94 3.55
CA ASP A 19 -12.54 4.98 3.02
C ASP A 19 -13.75 4.84 3.93
N ARG A 20 -13.53 4.66 5.22
CA ARG A 20 -14.59 4.49 6.22
C ARG A 20 -15.50 5.72 6.33
N ARG A 21 -14.92 6.91 6.22
CA ARG A 21 -15.65 8.18 6.40
C ARG A 21 -16.15 8.79 5.09
N GLY A 22 -15.82 8.18 3.95
CA GLY A 22 -16.18 8.75 2.66
C GLY A 22 -15.51 10.09 2.39
N MET A 23 -14.28 10.26 2.87
CA MET A 23 -13.51 11.49 2.71
C MET A 23 -12.35 11.30 1.76
N TYR A 24 -11.84 12.39 1.22
CA TYR A 24 -10.61 12.33 0.44
C TYR A 24 -9.40 12.11 1.37
N ALA A 25 -8.44 11.30 0.91
CA ALA A 25 -7.22 11.03 1.67
C ALA A 25 -6.50 12.32 2.06
N ARG A 26 -6.47 13.29 1.16
CA ARG A 26 -5.85 14.59 1.40
C ARG A 26 -6.43 15.30 2.62
N ASP A 27 -7.74 15.24 2.80
CA ASP A 27 -8.41 15.89 3.92
C ASP A 27 -8.12 15.19 5.25
N VAL A 28 -8.07 13.86 5.23
CA VAL A 28 -7.69 13.08 6.40
C VAL A 28 -6.25 13.38 6.79
N LEU A 29 -5.35 13.44 5.81
CA LEU A 29 -3.95 13.79 6.06
C LEU A 29 -3.82 15.14 6.76
N SER A 30 -4.54 16.15 6.26
CA SER A 30 -4.50 17.49 6.86
C SER A 30 -4.91 17.50 8.31
N SER A 31 -5.94 16.74 8.67
CA SER A 31 -6.41 16.70 10.05
C SER A 31 -5.48 15.89 10.96
N ARG A 32 -4.80 14.88 10.43
CA ARG A 32 -3.90 14.05 11.22
C ARG A 32 -2.49 14.62 11.37
N ALA A 33 -1.99 15.27 10.32
CA ALA A 33 -0.60 15.71 10.27
C ALA A 33 -0.24 16.64 11.43
N SER A 34 -1.15 17.53 11.81
CA SER A 34 -0.90 18.50 12.87
C SER A 34 -0.84 17.86 14.26
N ALA A 35 -1.33 16.64 14.40
CA ALA A 35 -1.41 15.98 15.70
C ALA A 35 -0.30 14.95 15.92
N LYS A 36 0.63 14.83 14.99
CA LYS A 36 1.53 13.68 15.01
C LYS A 36 2.93 14.00 15.44
N ALA A 37 3.51 13.02 16.11
CA ALA A 37 4.90 13.06 16.55
C ALA A 37 5.81 12.29 15.59
N ILE A 38 5.53 12.33 14.29
CA ILE A 38 6.44 11.77 13.31
C ILE A 38 7.22 12.89 12.65
N ASP A 39 8.42 12.57 12.18
CA ASP A 39 9.24 13.61 11.59
C ASP A 39 8.71 14.02 10.20
N GLN A 40 9.21 15.15 9.71
CA GLN A 40 8.76 15.74 8.47
C GLN A 40 8.98 14.84 7.25
N ARG A 41 10.06 14.09 7.24
CA ARG A 41 10.35 13.16 6.14
C ARG A 41 9.33 12.04 6.08
N ASP A 42 9.02 11.44 7.23
CA ASP A 42 8.03 10.38 7.31
C ASP A 42 6.63 10.89 6.97
N SER A 43 6.32 12.11 7.40
CA SER A 43 5.04 12.74 7.08
C SER A 43 4.89 12.95 5.57
N ALA A 44 5.95 13.43 4.92
CA ALA A 44 5.94 13.64 3.47
C ALA A 44 5.82 12.32 2.71
N PHE A 45 6.52 11.28 3.16
CA PHE A 45 6.45 9.98 2.52
C PHE A 45 5.05 9.35 2.69
N ALA A 46 4.48 9.46 3.90
CA ALA A 46 3.12 8.98 4.15
C ALA A 46 2.12 9.66 3.23
N ALA A 47 2.26 10.98 3.05
CA ALA A 47 1.38 11.73 2.15
C ALA A 47 1.52 11.23 0.72
N ARG A 48 2.74 11.02 0.26
CA ARG A 48 2.99 10.52 -1.09
C ARG A 48 2.34 9.16 -1.31
N LEU A 49 2.47 8.25 -0.33
CA LEU A 49 1.86 6.93 -0.42
C LEU A 49 0.33 7.02 -0.43
N ALA A 50 -0.24 7.75 0.51
CA ALA A 50 -1.70 7.83 0.63
C ALA A 50 -2.34 8.47 -0.59
N LEU A 51 -1.79 9.59 -1.05
CA LEU A 51 -2.32 10.29 -2.22
C LEU A 51 -2.12 9.48 -3.50
N GLY A 52 -0.96 8.83 -3.62
CA GLY A 52 -0.65 8.00 -4.78
C GLY A 52 -1.56 6.79 -4.88
N VAL A 53 -1.77 6.09 -3.77
CA VAL A 53 -2.67 4.93 -3.74
C VAL A 53 -4.10 5.36 -4.08
N ALA A 54 -4.58 6.44 -3.48
CA ALA A 54 -5.93 6.93 -3.76
C ALA A 54 -6.13 7.26 -5.24
N ALA A 55 -5.11 7.82 -5.88
CA ALA A 55 -5.18 8.21 -7.30
C ALA A 55 -5.08 7.02 -8.26
N THR A 56 -4.48 5.91 -7.85
CA THR A 56 -4.16 4.79 -8.75
C THR A 56 -4.80 3.47 -8.33
N GLN A 57 -5.78 3.53 -7.44
CA GLN A 57 -6.37 2.35 -6.82
C GLN A 57 -6.84 1.29 -7.83
N GLY A 58 -7.48 1.71 -8.91
CA GLY A 58 -7.97 0.78 -9.93
C GLY A 58 -6.84 0.01 -10.60
N ILE A 59 -5.75 0.69 -10.93
CA ILE A 59 -4.58 0.07 -11.56
C ILE A 59 -3.91 -0.90 -10.57
N LEU A 60 -3.80 -0.48 -9.31
CA LEU A 60 -3.21 -1.34 -8.28
C LEU A 60 -4.03 -2.62 -8.07
N ASP A 61 -5.35 -2.49 -8.07
CA ASP A 61 -6.22 -3.66 -7.95
C ASP A 61 -6.10 -4.59 -9.15
N GLU A 62 -5.97 -4.03 -10.34
CA GLU A 62 -5.75 -4.83 -11.55
C GLU A 62 -4.48 -5.66 -11.43
N LEU A 63 -3.41 -5.05 -10.93
CA LEU A 63 -2.16 -5.77 -10.70
C LEU A 63 -2.31 -6.86 -9.65
N LEU A 64 -2.88 -6.52 -8.49
CA LEU A 64 -3.02 -7.45 -7.37
C LEU A 64 -3.95 -8.61 -7.69
N ASP A 65 -5.04 -8.34 -8.38
CA ASP A 65 -6.06 -9.37 -8.65
C ASP A 65 -5.56 -10.50 -9.53
N GLN A 66 -4.49 -10.26 -10.30
CA GLN A 66 -3.86 -11.32 -11.08
C GLN A 66 -3.30 -12.43 -10.20
N PHE A 67 -2.95 -12.12 -8.95
CA PHE A 67 -2.26 -13.04 -8.06
C PHE A 67 -3.05 -13.43 -6.83
N LEU A 68 -4.29 -12.95 -6.71
CA LEU A 68 -5.18 -13.30 -5.61
C LEU A 68 -6.15 -14.38 -6.08
N ASP A 69 -6.21 -15.50 -5.34
CA ASP A 69 -7.13 -16.59 -5.67
C ASP A 69 -8.60 -16.17 -5.53
N LYS A 70 -8.89 -15.40 -4.47
CA LYS A 70 -10.24 -14.95 -4.17
C LYS A 70 -10.23 -13.45 -3.90
N PRO A 71 -10.08 -12.63 -4.95
CA PRO A 71 -9.94 -11.18 -4.79
C PRO A 71 -11.06 -10.54 -3.97
N LYS A 72 -12.28 -11.03 -4.13
CA LYS A 72 -13.46 -10.46 -3.45
C LYS A 72 -13.54 -10.82 -1.97
N LYS A 73 -12.73 -11.77 -1.52
CA LYS A 73 -12.73 -12.20 -0.12
C LYS A 73 -11.61 -11.58 0.70
N VAL A 74 -10.78 -10.74 0.09
CA VAL A 74 -9.71 -10.07 0.80
C VAL A 74 -10.30 -8.96 1.66
N ALA A 75 -9.99 -8.97 2.96
CA ALA A 75 -10.49 -7.94 3.87
C ALA A 75 -10.00 -6.54 3.44
N PRO A 76 -10.83 -5.50 3.61
CA PRO A 76 -10.45 -4.16 3.16
C PRO A 76 -9.10 -3.65 3.66
N ARG A 77 -8.77 -3.90 4.92
CA ARG A 77 -7.49 -3.46 5.47
C ARG A 77 -6.32 -4.20 4.84
N VAL A 78 -6.48 -5.49 4.59
CA VAL A 78 -5.45 -6.30 3.91
C VAL A 78 -5.26 -5.79 2.49
N ARG A 79 -6.36 -5.58 1.77
CA ARG A 79 -6.31 -5.04 0.41
C ARG A 79 -5.58 -3.70 0.36
N MET A 80 -5.90 -2.81 1.29
CA MET A 80 -5.27 -1.50 1.32
C MET A 80 -3.76 -1.59 1.58
N ALA A 81 -3.35 -2.47 2.49
CA ALA A 81 -1.93 -2.70 2.75
C ALA A 81 -1.21 -3.23 1.50
N LEU A 82 -1.86 -4.16 0.78
CA LEU A 82 -1.30 -4.69 -0.47
C LEU A 82 -1.18 -3.59 -1.53
N ARG A 83 -2.16 -2.70 -1.61
CA ARG A 83 -2.10 -1.56 -2.55
C ARG A 83 -0.91 -0.65 -2.28
N ILE A 84 -0.62 -0.37 -1.01
CA ILE A 84 0.52 0.47 -0.65
C ILE A 84 1.82 -0.16 -1.15
N SER A 85 2.01 -1.44 -0.91
CA SER A 85 3.21 -2.16 -1.35
C SER A 85 3.31 -2.18 -2.88
N ALA A 86 2.20 -2.47 -3.56
CA ALA A 86 2.16 -2.50 -5.02
C ALA A 86 2.47 -1.10 -5.60
N PHE A 87 1.94 -0.05 -4.98
CA PHE A 87 2.22 1.32 -5.40
C PHE A 87 3.72 1.62 -5.34
N GLU A 88 4.37 1.23 -4.26
CA GLU A 88 5.81 1.45 -4.12
C GLU A 88 6.59 0.75 -5.21
N MET A 89 6.21 -0.47 -5.57
CA MET A 89 6.92 -1.22 -6.60
C MET A 89 6.65 -0.67 -8.00
N LEU A 90 5.41 -0.29 -8.27
CA LEU A 90 5.00 0.13 -9.62
C LEU A 90 5.40 1.58 -9.92
N TYR A 91 5.27 2.48 -8.98
CA TYR A 91 5.46 3.92 -9.20
C TYR A 91 6.71 4.50 -8.55
N LEU A 92 7.14 3.97 -7.42
CA LEU A 92 8.29 4.52 -6.70
C LEU A 92 9.57 3.71 -6.91
N HIS A 93 9.48 2.59 -7.59
CA HIS A 93 10.61 1.69 -7.84
C HIS A 93 11.31 1.24 -6.56
N THR A 94 10.55 1.14 -5.47
CA THR A 94 11.07 0.57 -4.23
C THR A 94 11.54 -0.85 -4.50
N PRO A 95 12.75 -1.23 -4.06
CA PRO A 95 13.22 -2.61 -4.27
C PRO A 95 12.21 -3.63 -3.76
N GLY A 96 12.00 -4.68 -4.56
CA GLY A 96 10.96 -5.68 -4.26
C GLY A 96 11.07 -6.24 -2.85
N ARG A 97 12.29 -6.59 -2.40
CA ARG A 97 12.46 -7.15 -1.04
C ARG A 97 12.02 -6.18 0.06
N VAL A 98 12.22 -4.88 -0.15
CA VAL A 98 11.80 -3.88 0.84
C VAL A 98 10.29 -3.73 0.82
N ALA A 99 9.70 -3.57 -0.39
CA ALA A 99 8.26 -3.41 -0.53
C ALA A 99 7.50 -4.63 0.00
N VAL A 100 7.98 -5.84 -0.31
CA VAL A 100 7.36 -7.07 0.18
C VAL A 100 7.45 -7.15 1.71
N SER A 101 8.64 -6.93 2.26
CA SER A 101 8.85 -7.00 3.70
C SER A 101 7.96 -6.03 4.45
N GLN A 102 7.92 -4.78 4.01
CA GLN A 102 7.08 -3.76 4.64
C GLN A 102 5.59 -4.04 4.44
N GLY A 103 5.22 -4.52 3.26
CA GLY A 103 3.82 -4.87 2.98
C GLY A 103 3.32 -5.99 3.89
N VAL A 104 4.15 -7.01 4.11
CA VAL A 104 3.82 -8.11 5.04
C VAL A 104 3.65 -7.57 6.45
N GLU A 105 4.54 -6.66 6.90
CA GLU A 105 4.42 -6.08 8.24
C GLU A 105 3.17 -5.21 8.38
N LEU A 106 2.81 -4.47 7.34
CA LEU A 106 1.55 -3.71 7.32
C LEU A 106 0.35 -4.63 7.52
N VAL A 107 0.31 -5.74 6.78
CA VAL A 107 -0.78 -6.70 6.90
C VAL A 107 -0.78 -7.31 8.30
N ARG A 108 0.40 -7.70 8.78
CA ARG A 108 0.53 -8.35 10.09
C ARG A 108 0.06 -7.43 11.23
N SER A 109 0.22 -6.13 11.07
CA SER A 109 -0.15 -5.17 12.11
C SER A 109 -1.65 -5.16 12.42
N GLY A 110 -2.48 -5.62 11.49
CA GLY A 110 -3.92 -5.66 11.70
C GLY A 110 -4.58 -7.02 11.45
N ALA A 111 -3.87 -7.94 10.80
CA ALA A 111 -4.44 -9.25 10.43
C ALA A 111 -3.32 -10.28 10.31
N LYS A 112 -2.82 -10.75 11.44
CA LYS A 112 -1.70 -11.71 11.48
C LYS A 112 -1.93 -12.93 10.59
N SER A 113 -3.15 -13.44 10.55
CA SER A 113 -3.47 -14.63 9.78
C SER A 113 -3.33 -14.41 8.27
N ALA A 114 -3.32 -13.16 7.80
CA ALA A 114 -3.18 -12.86 6.39
C ALA A 114 -1.74 -12.60 5.96
N ALA A 115 -0.77 -12.69 6.87
CA ALA A 115 0.64 -12.42 6.55
C ALA A 115 1.19 -13.37 5.49
N GLY A 116 0.79 -14.64 5.54
CA GLY A 116 1.21 -15.63 4.53
C GLY A 116 0.68 -15.32 3.14
N LEU A 117 -0.58 -14.93 3.07
CA LEU A 117 -1.19 -14.48 1.81
C LEU A 117 -0.44 -13.26 1.25
N ALA A 118 -0.17 -12.29 2.11
CA ALA A 118 0.53 -11.07 1.70
C ALA A 118 1.91 -11.40 1.15
N ASN A 119 2.64 -12.26 1.84
CA ASN A 119 3.98 -12.65 1.39
C ASN A 119 3.94 -13.29 0.01
N ALA A 120 3.03 -14.23 -0.20
CA ALA A 120 2.90 -14.95 -1.46
C ALA A 120 2.52 -14.01 -2.61
N VAL A 121 1.50 -13.18 -2.40
CA VAL A 121 1.00 -12.27 -3.43
C VAL A 121 2.05 -11.22 -3.77
N LEU A 122 2.66 -10.60 -2.76
CA LEU A 122 3.61 -9.52 -3.00
C LEU A 122 4.91 -9.99 -3.66
N HIS A 123 5.34 -11.22 -3.41
CA HIS A 123 6.47 -11.77 -4.15
C HIS A 123 6.14 -11.92 -5.64
N LYS A 124 4.94 -12.37 -5.96
CA LYS A 124 4.51 -12.46 -7.36
C LYS A 124 4.39 -11.10 -8.01
N VAL A 125 3.90 -10.11 -7.28
CA VAL A 125 3.86 -8.73 -7.77
C VAL A 125 5.27 -8.25 -8.08
N ALA A 126 6.21 -8.46 -7.16
CA ALA A 126 7.60 -8.03 -7.36
C ALA A 126 8.22 -8.66 -8.60
N ASP A 127 7.91 -9.92 -8.87
CA ASP A 127 8.45 -10.64 -10.02
C ASP A 127 7.83 -10.19 -11.34
N ASN A 128 6.67 -9.56 -11.32
CA ASN A 128 5.90 -9.25 -12.53
C ASN A 128 5.62 -7.77 -12.74
N VAL A 129 6.07 -6.90 -11.84
CA VAL A 129 5.72 -5.48 -11.88
C VAL A 129 6.20 -4.78 -13.15
N GLU A 130 7.38 -5.13 -13.65
CA GLU A 130 7.91 -4.49 -14.85
C GLU A 130 7.10 -4.84 -16.09
N ASP A 131 6.71 -6.10 -16.22
CA ASP A 131 5.88 -6.54 -17.34
C ASP A 131 4.52 -5.86 -17.30
N PHE A 132 3.94 -5.75 -16.11
CA PHE A 132 2.66 -5.07 -15.93
C PHE A 132 2.77 -3.59 -16.29
N ALA A 133 3.83 -2.93 -15.86
CA ALA A 133 4.06 -1.52 -16.15
C ALA A 133 4.14 -1.26 -17.64
N THR A 134 4.88 -2.11 -18.37
CA THR A 134 5.03 -2.00 -19.80
C THR A 134 3.70 -2.20 -20.53
N ALA A 135 2.97 -3.24 -20.15
CA ALA A 135 1.68 -3.58 -20.77
C ALA A 135 0.61 -2.52 -20.55
N SER A 136 0.67 -1.83 -19.41
CA SER A 136 -0.37 -0.87 -18.99
C SER A 136 0.02 0.59 -19.23
N ASP A 137 1.22 0.85 -19.73
CA ASP A 137 1.76 2.19 -20.00
C ASP A 137 1.68 3.12 -18.77
N VAL A 138 1.86 2.56 -17.59
CA VAL A 138 1.71 3.33 -16.34
C VAL A 138 2.88 4.27 -16.07
N ASN A 139 3.97 4.15 -16.82
CA ASN A 139 5.16 4.98 -16.64
C ASN A 139 5.19 6.24 -17.50
N GLU A 140 4.16 6.47 -18.26
CA GLU A 140 4.07 7.66 -19.11
C GLU A 140 3.67 8.94 -18.38
#